data_2e973d15dfa1148f153efbe8d5242831
#
_entry.id   2e973d15dfa1148f153efbe8d5242831
#
_cell.length_a   1.000
_cell.length_b   1.000
_cell.length_c   1.000
_cell.angle_alpha   90.00
_cell.angle_beta   90.00
_cell.angle_gamma   90.00
#
_symmetry.space_group_name_H-M   'P 1'
#
loop_
_entity.id
_entity.type
_entity.pdbx_description
1 polymer ?
#
loop_
_entity_poly.entity_id
_entity_poly.type
_entity_poly.pdbx_seq_one_letter_code
_entity_poly.pdbx_strand_id
1 'polypeptide(L)'
;MIAKRIRRDVLLVVLEKAKQKYPFRLYGVCLMANHIHLLLKPQDANQLPKLMHWVGWYASMALNRLSGRCGHFWEARYYATPIAPEDHQRALNTLRYIHANPKAAGVRKGFYDPYSNYGHYSRLETDGISDWHPAFLQLSPTLTGCSKRYERFCKTYRCKSKPIKIRQWGSKLIALLKSTTPRAQGRGKRISQCIGQQALPLNLPIQQHLPEQWQQIAEQFRHCNAPRWNDDNNLNSS
;
A
#
# COMPACT_ATOMS: atom_id res chain seq x y z
N MET A 1 5.91 -5.31 -8.51
CA MET A 1 6.24 -5.83 -7.17
C MET A 1 6.75 -4.70 -6.27
N ILE A 2 6.20 -4.54 -5.06
CA ILE A 2 6.42 -3.39 -4.13
C ILE A 2 7.61 -3.67 -3.18
N ALA A 3 8.36 -4.75 -3.38
CA ALA A 3 9.36 -5.25 -2.44
C ALA A 3 10.50 -4.27 -2.09
N LYS A 4 10.86 -3.37 -3.00
CA LYS A 4 11.93 -2.38 -2.77
C LYS A 4 11.44 -1.28 -1.82
N ARG A 5 12.30 -0.83 -0.88
CA ARG A 5 12.01 0.25 0.09
C ARG A 5 11.43 1.48 -0.59
N ILE A 6 12.11 2.04 -1.57
CA ILE A 6 11.71 3.24 -2.29
C ILE A 6 10.28 3.17 -2.86
N ARG A 7 9.82 1.98 -3.27
CA ARG A 7 8.46 1.80 -3.78
C ARG A 7 7.41 1.88 -2.68
N ARG A 8 7.73 1.42 -1.48
CA ARG A 8 6.85 1.54 -0.31
C ARG A 8 6.79 2.98 0.18
N ASP A 9 7.93 3.69 0.15
CA ASP A 9 7.99 5.10 0.51
C ASP A 9 7.10 5.92 -0.43
N VAL A 10 7.17 5.67 -1.75
CA VAL A 10 6.28 6.28 -2.74
C VAL A 10 4.81 6.01 -2.41
N LEU A 11 4.45 4.80 -1.98
CA LEU A 11 3.07 4.47 -1.62
C LEU A 11 2.59 5.23 -0.38
N LEU A 12 3.45 5.46 0.61
CA LEU A 12 3.12 6.29 1.77
C LEU A 12 2.85 7.74 1.35
N VAL A 13 3.68 8.30 0.47
CA VAL A 13 3.45 9.64 -0.11
C VAL A 13 2.15 9.69 -0.90
N VAL A 14 1.81 8.64 -1.64
CA VAL A 14 0.53 8.56 -2.37
C VAL A 14 -0.65 8.59 -1.40
N LEU A 15 -0.57 7.86 -0.29
CA LEU A 15 -1.62 7.86 0.75
C LEU A 15 -1.75 9.23 1.43
N GLU A 16 -0.63 9.89 1.71
CA GLU A 16 -0.63 11.26 2.25
C GLU A 16 -1.33 12.24 1.31
N LYS A 17 -0.96 12.23 0.02
CA LYS A 17 -1.62 13.05 -1.01
C LYS A 17 -3.09 12.70 -1.18
N ALA A 18 -3.44 11.42 -1.06
CA ALA A 18 -4.82 10.99 -1.11
C ALA A 18 -5.63 11.60 0.04
N LYS A 19 -5.07 11.69 1.27
CA LYS A 19 -5.72 12.38 2.40
C LYS A 19 -5.94 13.87 2.17
N GLN A 20 -5.03 14.52 1.44
CA GLN A 20 -5.19 15.93 1.07
C GLN A 20 -6.30 16.15 0.04
N LYS A 21 -6.47 15.19 -0.89
CA LYS A 21 -7.46 15.29 -1.97
C LYS A 21 -8.84 14.76 -1.57
N TYR A 22 -8.88 13.69 -0.82
CA TYR A 22 -10.11 13.02 -0.40
C TYR A 22 -10.17 12.94 1.12
N PRO A 23 -11.21 13.47 1.78
CA PRO A 23 -11.33 13.36 3.22
C PRO A 23 -11.65 11.91 3.62
N PHE A 24 -10.71 11.27 4.31
CA PHE A 24 -10.90 9.95 4.90
C PHE A 24 -10.04 9.79 6.17
N ARG A 25 -10.44 8.88 7.04
CA ARG A 25 -9.64 8.45 8.17
C ARG A 25 -8.88 7.18 7.80
N LEU A 26 -7.57 7.15 8.08
CA LEU A 26 -6.72 5.99 7.86
C LEU A 26 -6.39 5.35 9.21
N TYR A 27 -7.04 4.25 9.51
CA TYR A 27 -6.88 3.56 10.79
C TYR A 27 -5.81 2.47 10.76
N GLY A 28 -5.65 1.78 9.64
CA GLY A 28 -4.69 0.70 9.52
C GLY A 28 -4.01 0.72 8.15
N VAL A 29 -2.70 0.55 8.14
CA VAL A 29 -1.90 0.39 6.93
C VAL A 29 -0.82 -0.65 7.13
N CYS A 30 -0.63 -1.50 6.12
CA CYS A 30 0.50 -2.40 6.02
C CYS A 30 0.87 -2.62 4.55
N LEU A 31 2.06 -2.20 4.17
CA LEU A 31 2.59 -2.32 2.82
C LEU A 31 3.45 -3.58 2.71
N MET A 32 2.87 -4.63 2.16
CA MET A 32 3.57 -5.90 1.90
C MET A 32 4.36 -5.84 0.59
N ALA A 33 5.12 -6.89 0.29
CA ALA A 33 5.97 -6.94 -0.91
C ALA A 33 5.19 -6.92 -2.24
N ASN A 34 3.94 -7.38 -2.25
CA ASN A 34 3.12 -7.56 -3.45
C ASN A 34 1.67 -7.06 -3.32
N HIS A 35 1.25 -6.64 -2.14
CA HIS A 35 -0.09 -6.11 -1.88
C HIS A 35 -0.09 -5.12 -0.71
N ILE A 36 -1.19 -4.42 -0.55
CA ILE A 36 -1.40 -3.41 0.47
C ILE A 36 -2.65 -3.77 1.26
N HIS A 37 -2.59 -3.65 2.58
CA HIS A 37 -3.74 -3.70 3.45
C HIS A 37 -4.04 -2.32 3.99
N LEU A 38 -5.29 -1.90 3.89
CA LEU A 38 -5.79 -0.63 4.42
C LEU A 38 -7.03 -0.87 5.26
N LEU A 39 -7.14 -0.20 6.39
CA LEU A 39 -8.37 0.01 7.12
C LEU A 39 -8.64 1.50 7.13
N LEU A 40 -9.65 1.92 6.40
CA LEU A 40 -9.96 3.33 6.23
C LEU A 40 -11.47 3.58 6.31
N LYS A 41 -11.83 4.81 6.66
CA LYS A 41 -13.21 5.28 6.65
C LYS A 41 -13.27 6.53 5.78
N PRO A 42 -13.83 6.47 4.56
CA PRO A 42 -14.10 7.66 3.77
C PRO A 42 -15.17 8.50 4.48
N GLN A 43 -15.22 9.78 4.18
CA GLN A 43 -16.26 10.66 4.70
C GLN A 43 -17.64 10.24 4.19
N ASP A 44 -17.71 9.84 2.91
CA ASP A 44 -18.86 9.26 2.26
C ASP A 44 -18.49 7.91 1.65
N ALA A 45 -19.30 6.88 1.86
CA ALA A 45 -19.09 5.55 1.31
C ALA A 45 -18.99 5.55 -0.23
N ASN A 46 -19.75 6.42 -0.90
CA ASN A 46 -19.74 6.56 -2.35
C ASN A 46 -18.44 7.15 -2.90
N GLN A 47 -17.61 7.75 -2.05
CA GLN A 47 -16.29 8.26 -2.44
C GLN A 47 -15.21 7.17 -2.46
N LEU A 48 -15.44 6.02 -1.84
CA LEU A 48 -14.45 4.94 -1.78
C LEU A 48 -13.96 4.51 -3.17
N PRO A 49 -14.81 4.29 -4.18
CA PRO A 49 -14.35 3.93 -5.51
C PRO A 49 -13.47 5.01 -6.15
N LYS A 50 -13.82 6.28 -6.00
CA LYS A 50 -13.05 7.42 -6.52
C LYS A 50 -11.68 7.53 -5.83
N LEU A 51 -11.66 7.43 -4.51
CA LEU A 51 -10.45 7.42 -3.70
C LEU A 51 -9.51 6.28 -4.13
N MET A 52 -10.01 5.05 -4.19
CA MET A 52 -9.21 3.88 -4.52
C MET A 52 -8.76 3.87 -5.98
N HIS A 53 -9.57 4.38 -6.90
CA HIS A 53 -9.18 4.59 -8.28
C HIS A 53 -8.00 5.57 -8.36
N TRP A 54 -8.10 6.70 -7.69
CA TRP A 54 -7.05 7.72 -7.68
C TRP A 54 -5.76 7.19 -7.05
N VAL A 55 -5.84 6.52 -5.90
CA VAL A 55 -4.67 5.90 -5.25
C VAL A 55 -4.01 4.88 -6.17
N GLY A 56 -4.80 4.01 -6.79
CA GLY A 56 -4.29 3.00 -7.71
C GLY A 56 -3.64 3.60 -8.96
N TRP A 57 -4.28 4.59 -9.56
CA TRP A 57 -3.78 5.30 -10.74
C TRP A 57 -2.49 6.06 -10.42
N TYR A 58 -2.50 6.88 -9.37
CA TYR A 58 -1.35 7.72 -9.02
C TYR A 58 -0.15 6.87 -8.59
N ALA A 59 -0.38 5.81 -7.81
CA ALA A 59 0.65 4.85 -7.46
C ALA A 59 1.23 4.14 -8.69
N SER A 60 0.38 3.71 -9.63
CA SER A 60 0.84 3.08 -10.87
C SER A 60 1.73 4.00 -11.69
N MET A 61 1.31 5.25 -11.86
CA MET A 61 2.06 6.27 -12.58
C MET A 61 3.42 6.50 -11.93
N ALA A 62 3.44 6.75 -10.62
CA ALA A 62 4.67 7.01 -9.87
C ALA A 62 5.63 5.81 -9.87
N LEU A 63 5.11 4.61 -9.62
CA LEU A 63 5.91 3.39 -9.55
C LEU A 63 6.42 2.92 -10.92
N ASN A 64 5.63 3.08 -11.98
CA ASN A 64 6.06 2.79 -13.34
C ASN A 64 7.18 3.74 -13.76
N ARG A 65 7.02 5.05 -13.48
CA ARG A 65 8.05 6.05 -13.75
C ARG A 65 9.34 5.75 -13.01
N LEU A 66 9.26 5.48 -11.70
CA LEU A 66 10.41 5.10 -10.87
C LEU A 66 11.14 3.86 -11.38
N SER A 67 10.42 2.98 -12.07
CA SER A 67 10.94 1.68 -12.51
C SER A 67 11.26 1.61 -13.99
N GLY A 68 11.09 2.72 -14.75
CA GLY A 68 11.22 2.74 -16.21
C GLY A 68 10.26 1.78 -16.91
N ARG A 69 9.05 1.57 -16.36
CA ARG A 69 8.06 0.62 -16.85
C ARG A 69 6.86 1.33 -17.44
N CYS A 70 6.21 0.63 -18.35
CA CYS A 70 4.91 1.02 -18.92
C CYS A 70 3.87 -0.07 -18.67
N GLY A 71 2.59 0.30 -18.74
CA GLY A 71 1.46 -0.63 -18.62
C GLY A 71 0.93 -0.77 -17.20
N HIS A 72 0.13 -1.80 -16.99
CA HIS A 72 -0.55 -2.03 -15.71
C HIS A 72 0.45 -2.37 -14.60
N PHE A 73 0.30 -1.70 -13.46
CA PHE A 73 1.07 -1.99 -12.25
C PHE A 73 0.32 -2.96 -11.33
N TRP A 74 -0.99 -2.77 -11.19
CA TRP A 74 -1.87 -3.61 -10.39
C TRP A 74 -2.51 -4.68 -11.26
N GLU A 75 -2.50 -5.93 -10.78
CA GLU A 75 -3.07 -7.07 -11.50
C GLU A 75 -4.60 -7.09 -11.44
N ALA A 76 -5.18 -6.58 -10.36
CA ALA A 76 -6.62 -6.58 -10.12
C ALA A 76 -7.08 -5.30 -9.43
N ARG A 77 -8.41 -5.11 -9.39
CA ARG A 77 -9.05 -4.07 -8.60
C ARG A 77 -8.86 -4.35 -7.10
N TYR A 78 -9.03 -3.31 -6.28
CA TYR A 78 -9.08 -3.47 -4.83
C TYR A 78 -10.28 -4.33 -4.41
N TYR A 79 -10.11 -5.05 -3.32
CA TYR A 79 -11.20 -5.75 -2.64
C TYR A 79 -11.52 -5.01 -1.35
N ALA A 80 -12.79 -4.74 -1.09
CA ALA A 80 -13.25 -4.06 0.12
C ALA A 80 -14.27 -4.91 0.87
N THR A 81 -14.11 -4.99 2.18
CA THR A 81 -15.09 -5.61 3.09
C THR A 81 -15.59 -4.53 4.04
N PRO A 82 -16.87 -4.19 4.04
CA PRO A 82 -17.41 -3.22 4.98
C PRO A 82 -17.41 -3.78 6.40
N ILE A 83 -17.18 -2.88 7.36
CA ILE A 83 -17.29 -3.16 8.79
C ILE A 83 -18.30 -2.15 9.33
N ALA A 84 -19.32 -2.64 10.01
CA ALA A 84 -20.32 -1.80 10.64
C ALA A 84 -19.65 -0.92 11.71
N PRO A 85 -20.03 0.38 11.83
CA PRO A 85 -19.40 1.30 12.77
C PRO A 85 -19.45 0.84 14.23
N GLU A 86 -20.48 0.11 14.60
CA GLU A 86 -20.72 -0.46 15.93
C GLU A 86 -19.96 -1.77 16.19
N ASP A 87 -19.46 -2.44 15.13
CA ASP A 87 -18.74 -3.71 15.30
C ASP A 87 -17.27 -3.46 15.66
N HIS A 88 -17.08 -2.95 16.88
CA HIS A 88 -15.76 -2.62 17.43
C HIS A 88 -14.83 -3.85 17.52
N GLN A 89 -15.40 -5.03 17.79
CA GLN A 89 -14.61 -6.26 17.90
C GLN A 89 -14.05 -6.66 16.54
N ARG A 90 -14.85 -6.59 15.49
CA ARG A 90 -14.42 -6.88 14.12
C ARG A 90 -13.38 -5.87 13.66
N ALA A 91 -13.57 -4.59 13.97
CA ALA A 91 -12.62 -3.54 13.65
C ALA A 91 -11.24 -3.78 14.32
N LEU A 92 -11.22 -4.10 15.62
CA LEU A 92 -9.99 -4.45 16.34
C LEU A 92 -9.32 -5.72 15.79
N ASN A 93 -10.12 -6.74 15.47
CA ASN A 93 -9.59 -7.98 14.87
C ASN A 93 -8.98 -7.70 13.48
N THR A 94 -9.63 -6.85 12.67
CA THR A 94 -9.12 -6.46 11.35
C THR A 94 -7.84 -5.65 11.47
N LEU A 95 -7.81 -4.70 12.40
CA LEU A 95 -6.61 -3.90 12.67
C LEU A 95 -5.44 -4.78 13.10
N ARG A 96 -5.68 -5.71 14.04
CA ARG A 96 -4.69 -6.70 14.45
C ARG A 96 -4.23 -7.59 13.30
N TYR A 97 -5.15 -8.03 12.45
CA TYR A 97 -4.82 -8.81 11.25
C TYR A 97 -3.90 -8.04 10.31
N ILE A 98 -4.20 -6.77 10.05
CA ILE A 98 -3.37 -5.90 9.20
C ILE A 98 -1.96 -5.79 9.78
N HIS A 99 -1.83 -5.53 11.07
CA HIS A 99 -0.54 -5.41 11.75
C HIS A 99 0.22 -6.75 11.87
N ALA A 100 -0.49 -7.87 11.85
CA ALA A 100 0.10 -9.21 11.93
C ALA A 100 0.67 -9.71 10.60
N ASN A 101 0.35 -9.07 9.45
CA ASN A 101 0.76 -9.55 8.13
C ASN A 101 2.27 -9.73 7.97
N PRO A 102 3.15 -8.81 8.42
CA PRO A 102 4.60 -8.99 8.32
C PRO A 102 5.08 -10.21 9.12
N LYS A 103 4.48 -10.45 10.29
CA LYS A 103 4.78 -11.63 11.13
C LYS A 103 4.27 -12.92 10.48
N ALA A 104 3.04 -12.90 9.97
CA ALA A 104 2.42 -14.07 9.31
C ALA A 104 3.15 -14.47 8.01
N ALA A 105 3.74 -13.49 7.32
CA ALA A 105 4.57 -13.72 6.14
C ALA A 105 6.03 -14.10 6.47
N GLY A 106 6.40 -14.21 7.74
CA GLY A 106 7.78 -14.52 8.16
C GLY A 106 8.79 -13.40 7.92
N VAL A 107 8.33 -12.21 7.53
CA VAL A 107 9.19 -11.04 7.28
C VAL A 107 9.72 -10.45 8.59
N ARG A 108 8.93 -10.55 9.66
CA ARG A 108 9.25 -10.07 11.00
C ARG A 108 8.94 -11.11 12.07
N LYS A 109 9.73 -11.11 13.13
CA LYS A 109 9.45 -11.97 14.32
C LYS A 109 8.28 -11.43 15.16
N GLY A 110 8.04 -10.12 15.14
CA GLY A 110 7.00 -9.41 15.88
C GLY A 110 6.00 -8.70 14.98
N PHE A 111 5.19 -7.84 15.57
CA PHE A 111 4.19 -7.01 14.87
C PHE A 111 4.77 -5.75 14.26
N TYR A 112 5.89 -5.25 14.80
CA TYR A 112 6.50 -4.02 14.33
C TYR A 112 7.13 -4.20 12.95
N ASP A 113 6.73 -3.33 12.03
CA ASP A 113 7.33 -3.17 10.72
C ASP A 113 7.27 -1.68 10.32
N PRO A 114 8.33 -1.10 9.75
CA PRO A 114 8.36 0.33 9.40
C PRO A 114 7.35 0.71 8.29
N TYR A 115 6.77 -0.27 7.61
CA TYR A 115 5.73 -0.09 6.60
C TYR A 115 4.35 -0.52 7.08
N SER A 116 4.17 -0.57 8.40
CA SER A 116 2.90 -0.80 9.07
C SER A 116 2.74 0.22 10.19
N ASN A 117 1.54 0.76 10.34
CA ASN A 117 1.28 1.70 11.42
C ASN A 117 1.06 1.05 12.80
N TYR A 118 1.61 -0.16 13.03
CA TYR A 118 1.58 -0.78 14.35
C TYR A 118 2.25 0.08 15.42
N GLY A 119 3.36 0.79 15.09
CA GLY A 119 4.04 1.71 15.99
C GLY A 119 3.13 2.83 16.51
N HIS A 120 2.25 3.37 15.64
CA HIS A 120 1.24 4.35 16.00
C HIS A 120 0.33 3.87 17.14
N TYR A 121 -0.02 2.58 17.17
CA TYR A 121 -0.88 1.96 18.19
C TYR A 121 -0.12 1.46 19.42
N SER A 122 1.06 0.86 19.24
CA SER A 122 1.80 0.22 20.32
C SER A 122 2.75 1.15 21.05
N ARG A 123 3.29 2.16 20.36
CA ARG A 123 4.28 3.09 20.89
C ARG A 123 3.80 4.53 20.89
N LEU A 124 2.59 4.78 20.39
CA LEU A 124 2.01 6.11 20.20
C LEU A 124 2.88 7.01 19.30
N GLU A 125 3.61 6.40 18.36
CA GLU A 125 4.41 7.10 17.36
C GLU A 125 3.49 7.82 16.36
N THR A 126 3.81 9.06 16.01
CA THR A 126 3.08 9.80 14.98
C THR A 126 3.74 9.56 13.63
N ASP A 127 2.97 9.04 12.66
CA ASP A 127 3.41 8.85 11.28
C ASP A 127 2.87 9.91 10.31
N GLY A 128 2.13 10.89 10.83
CA GLY A 128 1.55 12.00 10.07
C GLY A 128 0.34 11.66 9.21
N ILE A 129 0.06 10.37 8.98
CA ILE A 129 -1.05 9.93 8.11
C ILE A 129 -2.10 9.07 8.80
N SER A 130 -1.75 8.39 9.88
CA SER A 130 -2.66 7.48 10.59
C SER A 130 -3.54 8.20 11.62
N ASP A 131 -4.75 7.69 11.74
CA ASP A 131 -5.72 8.11 12.75
C ASP A 131 -5.96 6.93 13.71
N TRP A 132 -6.28 7.19 14.97
CA TRP A 132 -6.69 6.14 15.91
C TRP A 132 -8.13 5.71 15.65
N HIS A 133 -8.33 4.40 15.57
CA HIS A 133 -9.67 3.84 15.42
C HIS A 133 -10.48 4.04 16.72
N PRO A 134 -11.77 4.41 16.65
CA PRO A 134 -12.61 4.58 17.84
C PRO A 134 -12.63 3.36 18.76
N ALA A 135 -12.67 2.14 18.20
CA ALA A 135 -12.60 0.91 18.98
C ALA A 135 -11.29 0.77 19.78
N PHE A 136 -10.17 1.30 19.31
CA PHE A 136 -8.93 1.34 20.05
C PHE A 136 -9.02 2.31 21.22
N LEU A 137 -9.57 3.49 21.01
CA LEU A 137 -9.73 4.51 22.05
C LEU A 137 -10.65 4.06 23.19
N GLN A 138 -11.57 3.14 22.93
CA GLN A 138 -12.46 2.55 23.93
C GLN A 138 -11.80 1.49 24.81
N LEU A 139 -10.59 1.03 24.47
CA LEU A 139 -9.90 0.01 25.26
C LEU A 139 -9.54 0.50 26.67
N SER A 140 -9.29 1.79 26.86
CA SER A 140 -8.92 2.38 28.15
C SER A 140 -9.22 3.88 28.19
N PRO A 141 -9.42 4.48 29.36
CA PRO A 141 -9.56 5.93 29.50
C PRO A 141 -8.33 6.73 29.09
N THR A 142 -7.15 6.12 29.08
CA THR A 142 -5.89 6.78 28.70
C THR A 142 -5.28 6.16 27.46
N LEU A 143 -4.64 6.98 26.60
CA LEU A 143 -3.95 6.49 25.40
C LEU A 143 -2.88 5.42 25.71
N THR A 144 -2.12 5.65 26.77
CA THR A 144 -1.10 4.68 27.23
C THR A 144 -1.76 3.36 27.66
N GLY A 145 -2.93 3.43 28.29
CA GLY A 145 -3.72 2.25 28.64
C GLY A 145 -4.25 1.52 27.41
N CYS A 146 -4.73 2.27 26.41
CA CYS A 146 -5.16 1.71 25.11
C CYS A 146 -4.00 0.97 24.44
N SER A 147 -2.84 1.58 24.37
CA SER A 147 -1.63 1.00 23.78
C SER A 147 -1.24 -0.31 24.46
N LYS A 148 -1.15 -0.33 25.80
CA LYS A 148 -0.82 -1.53 26.57
C LYS A 148 -1.85 -2.66 26.37
N ARG A 149 -3.14 -2.34 26.35
CA ARG A 149 -4.21 -3.34 26.12
C ARG A 149 -4.17 -3.87 24.70
N TYR A 150 -3.96 -2.99 23.72
CA TYR A 150 -3.84 -3.38 22.32
C TYR A 150 -2.61 -4.27 22.06
N GLU A 151 -1.48 -3.93 22.68
CA GLU A 151 -0.27 -4.75 22.57
C GLU A 151 -0.49 -6.17 23.14
N ARG A 152 -1.15 -6.30 24.32
CA ARG A 152 -1.53 -7.61 24.86
C ARG A 152 -2.45 -8.36 23.92
N PHE A 153 -3.45 -7.68 23.36
CA PHE A 153 -4.37 -8.27 22.40
C PHE A 153 -3.64 -8.75 21.13
N CYS A 154 -2.62 -8.05 20.67
CA CYS A 154 -1.78 -8.49 19.55
C CYS A 154 -0.91 -9.69 19.94
N LYS A 155 -0.32 -9.73 21.13
CA LYS A 155 0.53 -10.84 21.61
C LYS A 155 -0.19 -12.18 21.66
N THR A 156 -1.49 -12.19 21.92
CA THR A 156 -2.30 -13.43 21.94
C THR A 156 -2.61 -13.97 20.55
N TYR A 157 -2.33 -13.21 19.49
CA TYR A 157 -2.64 -13.60 18.13
C TYR A 157 -1.69 -14.69 17.61
N ARG A 158 -2.24 -15.85 17.34
CA ARG A 158 -1.53 -16.93 16.66
C ARG A 158 -1.72 -16.80 15.15
N CYS A 159 -0.66 -16.42 14.46
CA CYS A 159 -0.69 -16.40 13.00
C CYS A 159 -0.87 -17.82 12.48
N LYS A 160 -1.91 -18.04 11.68
CA LYS A 160 -2.00 -19.27 10.88
C LYS A 160 -0.94 -19.14 9.78
N SER A 161 0.24 -19.72 9.99
CA SER A 161 1.21 -19.88 8.92
C SER A 161 0.58 -20.81 7.88
N LYS A 162 0.20 -20.24 6.74
CA LYS A 162 -0.10 -21.10 5.58
C LYS A 162 1.24 -21.73 5.18
N PRO A 163 1.38 -23.05 5.16
CA PRO A 163 2.56 -23.65 4.61
C PRO A 163 2.72 -23.09 3.20
N ILE A 164 3.91 -22.58 2.90
CA ILE A 164 4.25 -22.13 1.55
C ILE A 164 4.13 -23.40 0.72
N LYS A 165 3.04 -23.53 -0.02
CA LYS A 165 2.94 -24.54 -1.07
C LYS A 165 3.97 -24.13 -2.11
N ILE A 166 5.19 -24.63 -1.95
CA ILE A 166 6.17 -24.58 -3.03
C ILE A 166 5.50 -25.37 -4.14
N ARG A 167 4.99 -24.67 -5.14
CA ARG A 167 4.57 -25.28 -6.39
C ARG A 167 5.83 -25.89 -6.97
N GLN A 168 6.04 -27.17 -6.74
CA GLN A 168 7.01 -27.94 -7.47
C GLN A 168 6.51 -27.97 -8.91
N TRP A 169 7.08 -27.11 -9.72
CA TRP A 169 6.91 -27.17 -11.16
C TRP A 169 7.49 -28.52 -11.56
N GLY A 170 6.65 -29.42 -12.03
CA GLY A 170 7.11 -30.73 -12.40
C GLY A 170 8.29 -30.62 -13.38
N SER A 171 9.24 -31.52 -13.27
CA SER A 171 10.44 -31.56 -14.11
C SER A 171 10.15 -31.44 -15.62
N LYS A 172 9.00 -31.95 -16.07
CA LYS A 172 8.50 -31.79 -17.44
C LYS A 172 8.23 -30.33 -17.86
N LEU A 173 7.68 -29.50 -16.95
CA LEU A 173 7.41 -28.09 -17.23
C LEU A 173 8.68 -27.27 -17.27
N ILE A 174 9.64 -27.58 -16.40
CA ILE A 174 10.97 -26.96 -16.40
C ILE A 174 11.72 -27.34 -17.68
N ALA A 175 11.63 -28.59 -18.13
CA ALA A 175 12.22 -29.02 -19.40
C ALA A 175 11.57 -28.29 -20.59
N LEU A 176 10.26 -28.13 -20.59
CA LEU A 176 9.53 -27.38 -21.64
C LEU A 176 9.95 -25.92 -21.70
N LEU A 177 10.11 -25.25 -20.53
CA LEU A 177 10.58 -23.86 -20.45
C LEU A 177 12.04 -23.71 -20.89
N LYS A 178 12.88 -24.74 -20.68
CA LYS A 178 14.27 -24.77 -21.13
C LYS A 178 14.41 -25.08 -22.62
N SER A 179 13.46 -25.79 -23.21
CA SER A 179 13.46 -26.17 -24.62
C SER A 179 12.80 -25.13 -25.54
N THR A 180 12.07 -24.14 -24.99
CA THR A 180 11.59 -23.03 -25.79
C THR A 180 12.75 -22.13 -26.14
N THR A 181 13.22 -22.25 -27.39
CA THR A 181 14.10 -21.24 -28.01
C THR A 181 13.54 -19.85 -27.78
N PRO A 182 14.39 -18.85 -27.45
CA PRO A 182 13.90 -17.50 -27.26
C PRO A 182 13.13 -17.07 -28.51
N ARG A 183 11.85 -16.83 -28.36
CA ARG A 183 10.98 -16.35 -29.42
C ARG A 183 11.58 -15.07 -29.95
N ALA A 184 11.98 -15.11 -31.23
CA ALA A 184 12.64 -14.03 -31.93
C ALA A 184 12.03 -12.67 -31.58
N GLN A 185 12.91 -11.69 -31.43
CA GLN A 185 12.74 -10.30 -31.01
C GLN A 185 11.65 -9.48 -31.73
N GLY A 186 10.45 -10.00 -31.93
CA GLY A 186 9.37 -9.30 -32.63
C GLY A 186 8.52 -8.34 -31.77
N ARG A 187 8.68 -8.29 -30.46
CA ARG A 187 7.89 -7.43 -29.58
C ARG A 187 8.67 -6.33 -28.84
N GLY A 188 9.93 -6.14 -29.16
CA GLY A 188 10.77 -5.06 -28.59
C GLY A 188 10.39 -3.65 -29.03
N LYS A 189 9.59 -3.48 -30.11
CA LYS A 189 9.25 -2.14 -30.63
C LYS A 189 8.22 -1.34 -29.82
N ARG A 190 7.50 -1.96 -28.88
CA ARG A 190 6.57 -1.21 -28.02
C ARG A 190 7.21 -0.53 -26.83
N ILE A 191 8.44 -0.86 -26.47
CA ILE A 191 9.16 -0.21 -25.36
C ILE A 191 9.70 1.17 -25.78
N SER A 192 9.98 1.37 -27.06
CA SER A 192 10.52 2.64 -27.57
C SER A 192 9.50 3.78 -27.67
N GLN A 193 8.21 3.50 -27.62
CA GLN A 193 7.16 4.55 -27.65
C GLN A 193 6.85 5.17 -26.27
N CYS A 194 7.42 4.63 -25.20
CA CYS A 194 7.37 5.25 -23.88
C CYS A 194 8.54 6.23 -23.64
N ILE A 195 9.33 6.51 -24.66
CA ILE A 195 10.48 7.42 -24.63
C ILE A 195 9.96 8.87 -24.73
N GLY A 196 9.43 9.38 -23.69
CA GLY A 196 9.03 10.77 -23.49
C GLY A 196 8.89 11.09 -22.01
N GLN A 197 8.94 10.05 -21.19
CA GLN A 197 8.94 10.20 -19.75
C GLN A 197 10.40 10.22 -19.28
N GLN A 198 10.92 11.40 -18.95
CA GLN A 198 12.23 11.52 -18.32
C GLN A 198 12.28 10.58 -17.10
N ALA A 199 13.25 9.68 -17.09
CA ALA A 199 13.53 8.86 -15.94
C ALA A 199 13.84 9.79 -14.75
N LEU A 200 13.20 9.57 -13.62
CA LEU A 200 13.60 10.23 -12.39
C LEU A 200 15.06 9.86 -12.10
N PRO A 201 15.90 10.83 -11.72
CA PRO A 201 17.28 10.54 -11.36
C PRO A 201 17.29 9.51 -10.23
N LEU A 202 17.92 8.36 -10.49
CA LEU A 202 18.00 7.21 -9.58
C LEU A 202 18.94 7.44 -8.36
N ASN A 203 19.51 8.63 -8.23
CA ASN A 203 20.45 8.99 -7.17
C ASN A 203 19.76 9.53 -5.90
N LEU A 204 18.60 9.01 -5.55
CA LEU A 204 18.07 9.23 -4.21
C LEU A 204 18.84 8.34 -3.23
N PRO A 205 19.48 8.93 -2.21
CA PRO A 205 20.20 8.16 -1.21
C PRO A 205 19.23 7.18 -0.52
N ILE A 206 19.67 5.94 -0.44
CA ILE A 206 18.93 4.79 0.14
C ILE A 206 18.80 4.94 1.68
N GLN A 207 19.11 6.08 2.24
CA GLN A 207 19.11 6.31 3.67
C GLN A 207 17.70 6.65 4.16
N GLN A 208 17.35 6.03 5.26
CA GLN A 208 16.20 6.22 6.15
C GLN A 208 15.28 7.40 5.79
N HIS A 209 14.21 7.14 5.02
CA HIS A 209 13.24 8.16 4.67
C HIS A 209 12.39 8.51 5.89
N LEU A 210 12.72 9.63 6.51
CA LEU A 210 11.89 10.32 7.50
C LEU A 210 10.67 10.95 6.78
N PRO A 211 9.57 11.24 7.48
CA PRO A 211 8.38 11.87 6.89
C PRO A 211 8.67 13.15 6.06
N GLU A 212 9.63 13.94 6.45
CA GLU A 212 10.08 15.14 5.72
C GLU A 212 10.68 14.83 4.34
N GLN A 213 11.35 13.71 4.19
CA GLN A 213 11.87 13.26 2.90
C GLN A 213 10.76 12.78 1.94
N TRP A 214 9.61 12.39 2.45
CA TRP A 214 8.45 12.05 1.64
C TRP A 214 7.90 13.28 0.91
N GLN A 215 7.99 14.47 1.52
CA GLN A 215 7.61 15.72 0.86
C GLN A 215 8.50 16.01 -0.34
N GLN A 216 9.81 15.78 -0.23
CA GLN A 216 10.76 15.95 -1.34
C GLN A 216 10.47 14.95 -2.48
N ILE A 217 10.20 13.69 -2.15
CA ILE A 217 9.76 12.69 -3.14
C ILE A 217 8.45 13.12 -3.78
N ALA A 218 7.51 13.63 -3.00
CA ALA A 218 6.23 14.13 -3.51
C ALA A 218 6.41 15.32 -4.45
N GLU A 219 7.35 16.23 -4.16
CA GLU A 219 7.65 17.37 -5.01
C GLU A 219 8.27 16.97 -6.34
N GLN A 220 9.15 15.99 -6.36
CA GLN A 220 9.68 15.44 -7.60
C GLN A 220 8.58 14.89 -8.52
N PHE A 221 7.48 14.37 -7.96
CA PHE A 221 6.33 13.93 -8.74
C PHE A 221 5.41 15.06 -9.19
N ARG A 222 5.44 16.24 -8.58
CA ARG A 222 4.63 17.41 -9.02
C ARG A 222 5.08 17.93 -10.37
N HIS A 223 6.38 17.89 -10.65
CA HIS A 223 6.97 18.36 -11.92
C HIS A 223 6.87 17.35 -13.06
N CYS A 224 6.31 16.20 -12.79
CA CYS A 224 6.00 15.23 -13.80
C CYS A 224 4.76 15.70 -14.56
N ASN A 225 4.90 16.04 -15.87
CA ASN A 225 3.80 16.30 -16.78
C ASN A 225 2.91 15.06 -16.93
N ALA A 226 2.13 14.77 -15.89
CA ALA A 226 1.01 13.87 -16.01
C ALA A 226 -0.04 14.61 -16.84
N PRO A 227 -0.70 13.96 -17.83
CA PRO A 227 -1.85 14.55 -18.47
C PRO A 227 -2.81 15.00 -17.36
N ARG A 228 -3.14 16.29 -17.35
CA ARG A 228 -4.18 16.82 -16.47
C ARG A 228 -5.44 16.06 -16.83
N TRP A 229 -5.91 15.25 -15.92
CA TRP A 229 -7.26 14.76 -15.97
C TRP A 229 -8.12 15.99 -15.75
N ASN A 230 -8.79 16.47 -16.81
CA ASN A 230 -9.78 17.52 -16.66
C ASN A 230 -10.88 16.91 -15.77
N ASP A 231 -11.05 17.49 -14.60
CA ASP A 231 -12.16 17.19 -13.68
C ASP A 231 -13.52 17.65 -14.26
N ASP A 232 -13.53 18.10 -15.52
CA ASP A 232 -14.66 18.74 -16.22
C ASP A 232 -15.55 17.77 -17.00
N ASN A 233 -15.46 16.47 -16.79
CA ASN A 233 -16.55 15.60 -17.23
C ASN A 233 -17.70 15.67 -16.22
N ASN A 234 -18.32 16.81 -16.24
CA ASN A 234 -19.64 17.13 -15.75
C ASN A 234 -20.62 16.10 -16.29
N LEU A 235 -21.10 15.22 -15.43
CA LEU A 235 -22.31 14.43 -15.68
C LEU A 235 -23.52 15.37 -15.60
N ASN A 236 -23.68 16.19 -16.61
CA ASN A 236 -24.94 16.82 -16.96
C ASN A 236 -25.38 16.24 -18.29
N SER A 237 -26.25 15.28 -18.26
CA SER A 237 -27.32 15.10 -19.25
C SER A 237 -28.34 14.08 -18.78
N SER A 238 -29.52 14.62 -18.52
CA SER A 238 -30.85 13.98 -18.55
C SER A 238 -31.15 12.94 -17.49
#